data_45f9ee795963f103cc6a90e60a6a664a
#
_entry.id   45f9ee795963f103cc6a90e60a6a664a
#
_cell.length_a   1.000
_cell.length_b   1.000
_cell.length_c   1.000
_cell.angle_alpha   90.00
_cell.angle_beta   90.00
_cell.angle_gamma   90.00
#
_symmetry.space_group_name_H-M   'P 1'
#
loop_
_entity.id
_entity.type
_entity.pdbx_description
1 polymer ?
#
loop_
_entity_poly.entity_id
_entity_poly.type
_entity_poly.pdbx_seq_one_letter_code
_entity_poly.pdbx_strand_id
1 'polypeptide(L)'
;MENIEMALPLGGTLMMDEDAASIVAQIRNLLGQLRIKGITDKEIDTILTQQQKPGRAYINSRGMLVLPDENGVQIKLTPMERTLYILFLRYPEGINADELWRYWDELCKIYGSQMIYDDRSLIEDAVEGICDEEKVTWYTNVSRIKRKITDKLGKRAAEQYII
;
A
#
# COMPACT_ATOMS: atom_id res chain seq x y z
N MET A 1 24.30 18.54 -6.78
CA MET A 1 23.17 18.88 -5.90
C MET A 1 23.67 18.83 -4.46
N GLU A 2 23.64 19.95 -3.77
CA GLU A 2 23.96 19.96 -2.33
C GLU A 2 22.75 19.41 -1.55
N ASN A 3 23.01 18.45 -0.69
CA ASN A 3 22.01 17.94 0.25
C ASN A 3 21.98 18.85 1.48
N ILE A 4 20.80 19.32 1.83
CA ILE A 4 20.59 20.16 3.01
C ILE A 4 20.14 19.27 4.18
N GLU A 5 20.88 19.36 5.28
CA GLU A 5 20.56 18.65 6.53
C GLU A 5 19.57 19.47 7.36
N MET A 6 18.41 18.90 7.69
CA MET A 6 17.40 19.51 8.56
C MET A 6 17.13 18.66 9.80
N ALA A 7 17.25 19.28 10.97
CA ALA A 7 16.94 18.63 12.24
C ALA A 7 15.44 18.41 12.42
N LEU A 8 15.04 17.19 12.80
CA LEU A 8 13.68 16.84 13.17
C LEU A 8 13.45 17.06 14.68
N PRO A 9 12.22 17.36 15.12
CA PRO A 9 11.89 17.64 16.54
C PRO A 9 12.23 16.52 17.51
N LEU A 10 12.42 15.28 17.03
CA LEU A 10 12.74 14.08 17.83
C LEU A 10 14.20 13.61 17.62
N GLY A 11 15.12 14.50 17.24
CA GLY A 11 16.54 14.18 17.10
C GLY A 11 16.92 13.38 15.86
N GLY A 12 15.99 13.20 14.91
CA GLY A 12 16.27 12.64 13.59
C GLY A 12 16.74 13.70 12.59
N THR A 13 17.59 13.30 11.67
CA THR A 13 18.05 14.15 10.56
C THR A 13 17.41 13.68 9.27
N LEU A 14 16.79 14.60 8.52
CA LEU A 14 16.24 14.34 7.20
C LEU A 14 17.17 14.94 6.15
N MET A 15 17.74 14.06 5.31
CA MET A 15 18.55 14.51 4.16
C MET A 15 17.60 14.76 2.98
N MET A 16 17.59 15.98 2.48
CA MET A 16 16.72 16.41 1.37
C MET A 16 17.55 17.21 0.36
N ASP A 17 17.13 17.18 -0.91
CA ASP A 17 17.64 18.11 -1.91
C ASP A 17 17.11 19.54 -1.67
N GLU A 18 17.69 20.51 -2.35
CA GLU A 18 17.40 21.93 -2.18
C GLU A 18 15.93 22.27 -2.49
N ASP A 19 15.36 21.62 -3.50
CA ASP A 19 13.96 21.81 -3.89
C ASP A 19 12.99 21.27 -2.82
N ALA A 20 13.26 20.08 -2.30
CA ALA A 20 12.46 19.48 -1.23
C ALA A 20 12.56 20.31 0.07
N ALA A 21 13.73 20.82 0.40
CA ALA A 21 13.93 21.70 1.55
C ALA A 21 13.09 22.99 1.44
N SER A 22 13.05 23.60 0.25
CA SER A 22 12.24 24.78 -0.04
C SER A 22 10.75 24.51 0.13
N ILE A 23 10.26 23.38 -0.41
CA ILE A 23 8.87 22.95 -0.27
C ILE A 23 8.50 22.72 1.21
N VAL A 24 9.35 22.06 1.98
CA VAL A 24 9.13 21.84 3.42
C VAL A 24 9.09 23.15 4.19
N ALA A 25 9.94 24.14 3.85
CA ALA A 25 9.89 25.45 4.46
C ALA A 25 8.56 26.16 4.20
N GLN A 26 8.04 26.09 2.97
CA GLN A 26 6.73 26.63 2.61
C GLN A 26 5.59 25.95 3.39
N ILE A 27 5.59 24.62 3.49
CA ILE A 27 4.61 23.86 4.26
C ILE A 27 4.63 24.28 5.73
N ARG A 28 5.81 24.40 6.35
CA ARG A 28 5.95 24.86 7.74
C ARG A 28 5.36 26.26 7.95
N ASN A 29 5.62 27.17 7.02
CA ASN A 29 5.07 28.52 7.07
C ASN A 29 3.52 28.50 7.01
N LEU A 30 2.94 27.74 6.08
CA LEU A 30 1.49 27.61 5.94
C LEU A 30 0.85 27.00 7.19
N LEU A 31 1.45 25.95 7.77
CA LEU A 31 0.99 25.36 9.03
C LEU A 31 1.06 26.35 10.19
N GLY A 32 2.11 27.16 10.25
CA GLY A 32 2.23 28.26 11.23
C GLY A 32 1.11 29.29 11.09
N GLN A 33 0.77 29.68 9.87
CA GLN A 33 -0.34 30.60 9.61
C GLN A 33 -1.71 30.02 10.03
N LEU A 34 -1.95 28.72 9.78
CA LEU A 34 -3.19 28.05 10.24
C LEU A 34 -3.30 28.06 11.76
N ARG A 35 -2.21 27.79 12.49
CA ARG A 35 -2.17 27.84 13.96
C ARG A 35 -2.44 29.24 14.50
N ILE A 36 -1.89 30.26 13.88
CA ILE A 36 -2.16 31.68 14.24
C ILE A 36 -3.66 32.02 14.06
N LYS A 37 -4.31 31.40 13.06
CA LYS A 37 -5.76 31.55 12.84
C LYS A 37 -6.62 30.69 13.77
N GLY A 38 -6.03 29.98 14.73
CA GLY A 38 -6.72 29.20 15.73
C GLY A 38 -7.05 27.75 15.31
N ILE A 39 -6.52 27.29 14.17
CA ILE A 39 -6.68 25.90 13.72
C ILE A 39 -5.75 25.02 14.56
N THR A 40 -6.31 24.02 15.24
CA THR A 40 -5.55 23.07 16.04
C THR A 40 -4.83 22.02 15.19
N ASP A 41 -3.78 21.41 15.72
CA ASP A 41 -3.04 20.34 15.02
C ASP A 41 -3.94 19.15 14.67
N LYS A 42 -4.95 18.86 15.52
CA LYS A 42 -5.95 17.81 15.26
C LYS A 42 -6.85 18.17 14.06
N GLU A 43 -7.25 19.43 13.92
CA GLU A 43 -8.02 19.89 12.77
C GLU A 43 -7.18 19.89 11.48
N ILE A 44 -5.90 20.29 11.58
CA ILE A 44 -4.95 20.19 10.45
C ILE A 44 -4.83 18.74 10.00
N ASP A 45 -4.63 17.80 10.93
CA ASP A 45 -4.57 16.37 10.62
C ASP A 45 -5.88 15.87 9.98
N THR A 46 -7.02 16.31 10.49
CA THR A 46 -8.33 15.98 9.92
C THR A 46 -8.47 16.49 8.49
N ILE A 47 -8.10 17.73 8.22
CA ILE A 47 -8.14 18.33 6.87
C ILE A 47 -7.22 17.54 5.91
N LEU A 48 -6.03 17.20 6.35
CA LEU A 48 -5.06 16.45 5.54
C LEU A 48 -5.50 15.00 5.27
N THR A 49 -6.27 14.40 6.19
CA THR A 49 -6.82 13.04 6.02
C THR A 49 -8.14 13.01 5.27
N GLN A 50 -9.02 13.99 5.45
CA GLN A 50 -10.32 14.05 4.74
C GLN A 50 -10.21 14.25 3.22
N GLN A 51 -9.08 14.75 2.73
CA GLN A 51 -8.82 14.87 1.29
C GLN A 51 -8.34 13.57 0.63
N GLN A 52 -8.13 12.52 1.41
CA GLN A 52 -7.71 11.23 0.87
C GLN A 52 -8.93 10.49 0.30
N LYS A 53 -9.23 10.73 -0.97
CA LYS A 53 -10.03 9.78 -1.76
C LYS A 53 -9.33 8.43 -1.72
N PRO A 54 -10.09 7.31 -1.73
CA PRO A 54 -9.47 5.99 -1.87
C PRO A 54 -8.45 6.02 -3.01
N GLY A 55 -7.22 5.63 -2.71
CA GLY A 55 -6.15 5.67 -3.68
C GLY A 55 -6.45 4.72 -4.84
N ARG A 56 -6.15 5.14 -6.07
CA ARG A 56 -6.28 4.26 -7.23
C ARG A 56 -5.11 3.30 -7.30
N ALA A 57 -5.41 2.04 -7.56
CA ALA A 57 -4.41 0.99 -7.73
C ALA A 57 -4.80 0.08 -8.90
N TYR A 58 -3.81 -0.39 -9.65
CA TYR A 58 -4.01 -1.41 -10.68
C TYR A 58 -2.76 -2.26 -10.89
N ILE A 59 -2.94 -3.44 -11.47
CA ILE A 59 -1.84 -4.29 -11.88
C ILE A 59 -1.58 -4.06 -13.38
N ASN A 60 -0.34 -3.69 -13.73
CA ASN A 60 0.04 -3.48 -15.14
C ASN A 60 0.37 -4.81 -15.85
N SER A 61 0.63 -4.75 -17.16
CA SER A 61 0.97 -5.91 -17.99
C SER A 61 2.25 -6.64 -17.56
N ARG A 62 3.13 -5.99 -16.77
CA ARG A 62 4.34 -6.60 -16.21
C ARG A 62 4.09 -7.21 -14.83
N GLY A 63 2.84 -7.22 -14.34
CA GLY A 63 2.46 -7.72 -13.04
C GLY A 63 2.94 -6.86 -11.87
N MET A 64 3.21 -5.57 -12.08
CA MET A 64 3.54 -4.62 -11.02
C MET A 64 2.27 -3.96 -10.51
N LEU A 65 2.15 -3.82 -9.19
CA LEU A 65 1.16 -2.94 -8.59
C LEU A 65 1.58 -1.48 -8.86
N VAL A 66 0.72 -0.73 -9.51
CA VAL A 66 0.93 0.69 -9.85
C VAL A 66 -0.04 1.55 -9.07
N LEU A 67 0.49 2.59 -8.45
CA LEU A 67 -0.24 3.56 -7.64
C LEU A 67 -0.19 4.93 -8.32
N PRO A 68 -1.15 5.26 -9.19
CA PRO A 68 -1.11 6.50 -10.00
C PRO A 68 -1.10 7.77 -9.16
N ASP A 69 -1.81 7.77 -8.04
CA ASP A 69 -1.94 8.94 -7.17
C ASP A 69 -0.67 9.20 -6.35
N GLU A 70 0.26 8.23 -6.33
CA GLU A 70 1.57 8.30 -5.70
C GLU A 70 2.69 8.41 -6.75
N ASN A 71 2.55 9.34 -7.68
CA ASN A 71 3.51 9.58 -8.77
C ASN A 71 3.82 8.33 -9.62
N GLY A 72 2.87 7.40 -9.72
CA GLY A 72 3.02 6.17 -10.49
C GLY A 72 4.01 5.17 -9.88
N VAL A 73 4.18 5.20 -8.56
CA VAL A 73 5.02 4.22 -7.84
C VAL A 73 4.63 2.81 -8.24
N GLN A 74 5.65 1.98 -8.54
CA GLN A 74 5.49 0.58 -8.91
C GLN A 74 6.05 -0.33 -7.82
N ILE A 75 5.26 -1.33 -7.42
CA ILE A 75 5.61 -2.29 -6.38
C ILE A 75 5.56 -3.70 -6.94
N LYS A 76 6.64 -4.46 -6.76
CA LYS A 76 6.73 -5.85 -7.20
C LYS A 76 6.08 -6.76 -6.16
N LEU A 77 4.98 -7.39 -6.54
CA LEU A 77 4.32 -8.44 -5.76
C LEU A 77 4.67 -9.81 -6.33
N THR A 78 4.75 -10.83 -5.45
CA THR A 78 4.81 -12.22 -5.89
C THR A 78 3.47 -12.62 -6.53
N PRO A 79 3.39 -13.72 -7.30
CA PRO A 79 2.13 -14.15 -7.90
C PRO A 79 1.01 -14.31 -6.87
N MET A 80 1.28 -14.90 -5.70
CA MET A 80 0.27 -15.08 -4.65
C MET A 80 -0.12 -13.76 -3.99
N GLU A 81 0.84 -12.89 -3.64
CA GLU A 81 0.56 -11.56 -3.12
C GLU A 81 -0.32 -10.75 -4.09
N ARG A 82 -0.05 -10.85 -5.38
CA ARG A 82 -0.81 -10.19 -6.44
C ARG A 82 -2.22 -10.76 -6.56
N THR A 83 -2.37 -12.07 -6.47
CA THR A 83 -3.68 -12.76 -6.45
C THR A 83 -4.54 -12.24 -5.31
N LEU A 84 -3.99 -12.18 -4.11
CA LEU A 84 -4.68 -11.65 -2.94
C LEU A 84 -5.05 -10.19 -3.10
N TYR A 85 -4.11 -9.37 -3.58
CA TYR A 85 -4.37 -7.94 -3.79
C TYR A 85 -5.49 -7.71 -4.82
N ILE A 86 -5.50 -8.46 -5.92
CA ILE A 86 -6.59 -8.41 -6.93
C ILE A 86 -7.93 -8.82 -6.31
N LEU A 87 -7.94 -9.87 -5.50
CA LEU A 87 -9.16 -10.32 -4.81
C LEU A 87 -9.71 -9.20 -3.93
N PHE A 88 -8.87 -8.54 -3.12
CA PHE A 88 -9.31 -7.42 -2.28
C PHE A 88 -9.79 -6.20 -3.06
N LEU A 89 -9.18 -5.89 -4.20
CA LEU A 89 -9.67 -4.83 -5.05
C LEU A 89 -11.10 -5.09 -5.57
N ARG A 90 -11.49 -6.36 -5.69
CA ARG A 90 -12.85 -6.76 -6.09
C ARG A 90 -13.84 -6.73 -4.94
N TYR A 91 -13.37 -6.92 -3.72
CA TYR A 91 -14.17 -6.97 -2.49
C TYR A 91 -13.69 -5.90 -1.50
N PRO A 92 -13.96 -4.62 -1.79
CA PRO A 92 -13.46 -3.50 -0.97
C PRO A 92 -14.07 -3.44 0.43
N GLU A 93 -15.17 -4.15 0.66
CA GLU A 93 -15.78 -4.36 1.99
C GLU A 93 -14.92 -5.22 2.92
N GLY A 94 -13.92 -5.88 2.39
CA GLY A 94 -13.04 -6.80 3.10
C GLY A 94 -13.49 -8.26 3.00
N ILE A 95 -12.56 -9.17 3.27
CA ILE A 95 -12.78 -10.61 3.27
C ILE A 95 -12.24 -11.16 4.60
N ASN A 96 -13.06 -11.95 5.30
CA ASN A 96 -12.59 -12.67 6.47
C ASN A 96 -11.67 -13.83 6.06
N ALA A 97 -10.56 -13.99 6.77
CA ALA A 97 -9.61 -15.06 6.51
C ALA A 97 -10.27 -16.45 6.56
N ASP A 98 -11.16 -16.65 7.52
CA ASP A 98 -11.90 -17.90 7.72
C ASP A 98 -12.89 -18.22 6.58
N GLU A 99 -13.18 -17.24 5.73
CA GLU A 99 -14.11 -17.39 4.60
C GLU A 99 -13.41 -17.43 3.24
N LEU A 100 -12.08 -17.42 3.20
CA LEU A 100 -11.29 -17.43 1.97
C LEU A 100 -11.62 -18.60 1.04
N TRP A 101 -11.97 -19.77 1.60
CA TRP A 101 -12.37 -20.93 0.84
C TRP A 101 -13.61 -20.69 -0.05
N ARG A 102 -14.45 -19.71 0.28
CA ARG A 102 -15.60 -19.30 -0.57
C ARG A 102 -15.17 -18.68 -1.89
N TYR A 103 -13.95 -18.17 -1.94
CA TYR A 103 -13.36 -17.54 -3.12
C TYR A 103 -12.37 -18.46 -3.84
N TRP A 104 -12.40 -19.77 -3.53
CA TRP A 104 -11.49 -20.77 -4.09
C TRP A 104 -11.38 -20.72 -5.61
N ASP A 105 -12.51 -20.81 -6.31
CA ASP A 105 -12.54 -20.81 -7.78
C ASP A 105 -11.98 -19.49 -8.36
N GLU A 106 -12.27 -18.40 -7.70
CA GLU A 106 -11.78 -17.08 -8.09
C GLU A 106 -10.27 -16.95 -7.85
N LEU A 107 -9.78 -17.41 -6.71
CA LEU A 107 -8.36 -17.46 -6.39
C LEU A 107 -7.60 -18.32 -7.40
N CYS A 108 -8.10 -19.52 -7.71
CA CYS A 108 -7.51 -20.39 -8.73
C CYS A 108 -7.47 -19.72 -10.11
N LYS A 109 -8.52 -19.03 -10.49
CA LYS A 109 -8.61 -18.30 -11.77
C LYS A 109 -7.64 -17.14 -11.84
N ILE A 110 -7.54 -16.32 -10.78
CA ILE A 110 -6.62 -15.18 -10.72
C ILE A 110 -5.18 -15.68 -10.68
N TYR A 111 -4.87 -16.67 -9.86
CA TYR A 111 -3.52 -17.21 -9.74
C TYR A 111 -3.08 -17.90 -11.04
N GLY A 112 -3.93 -18.75 -11.62
CA GLY A 112 -3.68 -19.45 -12.87
C GLY A 112 -3.42 -18.50 -14.05
N SER A 113 -4.14 -17.37 -14.10
CA SER A 113 -3.93 -16.37 -15.17
C SER A 113 -2.52 -15.73 -15.16
N GLN A 114 -1.75 -15.93 -14.10
CA GLN A 114 -0.39 -15.41 -13.95
C GLN A 114 0.69 -16.46 -14.25
N MET A 115 0.28 -17.72 -14.43
CA MET A 115 1.20 -18.83 -14.72
C MET A 115 1.45 -18.97 -16.22
N ILE A 116 2.66 -19.36 -16.58
CA ILE A 116 3.04 -19.63 -17.98
C ILE A 116 2.48 -20.98 -18.43
N TYR A 117 2.38 -21.91 -17.50
CA TYR A 117 1.87 -23.25 -17.72
C TYR A 117 0.56 -23.42 -16.96
N ASP A 118 -0.46 -23.94 -17.64
CA ASP A 118 -1.76 -24.26 -17.04
C ASP A 118 -1.69 -25.63 -16.34
N ASP A 119 -0.92 -25.67 -15.24
CA ASP A 119 -0.85 -26.83 -14.36
C ASP A 119 -1.85 -26.64 -13.22
N ARG A 120 -3.02 -27.24 -13.41
CA ARG A 120 -4.14 -27.13 -12.48
C ARG A 120 -3.79 -27.63 -11.08
N SER A 121 -3.03 -28.71 -10.97
CA SER A 121 -2.64 -29.28 -9.67
C SER A 121 -1.79 -28.28 -8.86
N LEU A 122 -0.79 -27.65 -9.50
CA LEU A 122 0.05 -26.66 -8.84
C LEU A 122 -0.72 -25.40 -8.44
N ILE A 123 -1.75 -25.02 -9.23
CA ILE A 123 -2.61 -23.89 -8.91
C ILE A 123 -3.47 -24.22 -7.69
N GLU A 124 -4.11 -25.38 -7.68
CA GLU A 124 -4.96 -25.84 -6.57
C GLU A 124 -4.15 -25.99 -5.27
N ASP A 125 -2.97 -26.61 -5.32
CA ASP A 125 -2.08 -26.75 -4.16
C ASP A 125 -1.64 -25.38 -3.57
N ALA A 126 -1.34 -24.41 -4.44
CA ALA A 126 -0.96 -23.07 -4.01
C ALA A 126 -2.11 -22.32 -3.34
N VAL A 127 -3.34 -22.46 -3.87
CA VAL A 127 -4.55 -21.84 -3.33
C VAL A 127 -4.97 -22.55 -2.04
N GLU A 128 -4.87 -23.88 -1.96
CA GLU A 128 -5.08 -24.63 -0.73
C GLU A 128 -4.19 -24.13 0.40
N GLY A 129 -2.91 -23.91 0.11
CA GLY A 129 -1.97 -23.36 1.10
C GLY A 129 -2.34 -21.98 1.65
N ILE A 130 -3.12 -21.18 0.90
CA ILE A 130 -3.64 -19.88 1.35
C ILE A 130 -4.95 -20.01 2.12
N CYS A 131 -5.83 -20.93 1.72
CA CYS A 131 -7.12 -21.15 2.34
C CYS A 131 -7.04 -22.00 3.62
N ASP A 132 -5.91 -22.66 3.86
CA ASP A 132 -5.68 -23.49 5.04
C ASP A 132 -5.51 -22.61 6.29
N GLU A 133 -6.48 -22.66 7.19
CA GLU A 133 -6.52 -21.89 8.44
C GLU A 133 -5.36 -22.22 9.38
N GLU A 134 -4.84 -23.45 9.35
CA GLU A 134 -3.71 -23.89 10.19
C GLU A 134 -2.37 -23.34 9.67
N LYS A 135 -2.29 -23.07 8.37
CA LYS A 135 -1.11 -22.50 7.73
C LYS A 135 -1.20 -20.97 7.75
N VAL A 136 -0.50 -20.31 8.61
CA VAL A 136 -0.40 -18.84 8.76
C VAL A 136 0.02 -18.11 7.45
N THR A 137 -0.14 -18.77 6.30
CA THR A 137 0.32 -18.32 4.97
C THR A 137 -0.44 -17.07 4.51
N TRP A 138 -1.73 -17.01 4.78
CA TRP A 138 -2.56 -15.84 4.53
C TRP A 138 -2.00 -14.58 5.20
N TYR A 139 -1.88 -14.60 6.53
CA TYR A 139 -1.38 -13.46 7.31
C TYR A 139 0.02 -13.05 6.88
N THR A 140 0.86 -14.03 6.55
CA THR A 140 2.23 -13.78 6.07
C THR A 140 2.22 -13.00 4.75
N ASN A 141 1.37 -13.39 3.79
CA ASN A 141 1.27 -12.69 2.51
C ASN A 141 0.69 -11.28 2.65
N VAL A 142 -0.40 -11.11 3.42
CA VAL A 142 -0.99 -9.80 3.70
C VAL A 142 0.04 -8.89 4.39
N SER A 143 0.77 -9.38 5.39
CA SER A 143 1.82 -8.62 6.07
C SER A 143 2.95 -8.21 5.13
N ARG A 144 3.34 -9.09 4.18
CA ARG A 144 4.36 -8.78 3.15
C ARG A 144 3.88 -7.70 2.18
N ILE A 145 2.62 -7.77 1.73
CA ILE A 145 2.00 -6.75 0.90
C ILE A 145 2.03 -5.40 1.62
N LYS A 146 1.52 -5.37 2.86
CA LYS A 146 1.52 -4.17 3.71
C LYS A 146 2.92 -3.59 3.86
N ARG A 147 3.92 -4.42 4.18
CA ARG A 147 5.30 -3.97 4.31
C ARG A 147 5.84 -3.37 3.01
N LYS A 148 5.65 -4.03 1.87
CA LYS A 148 6.14 -3.54 0.56
C LYS A 148 5.53 -2.19 0.18
N ILE A 149 4.25 -1.99 0.46
CA ILE A 149 3.57 -0.71 0.22
C ILE A 149 4.11 0.36 1.19
N THR A 150 4.21 0.02 2.48
CA THR A 150 4.71 0.94 3.51
C THR A 150 6.17 1.36 3.27
N ASP A 151 7.02 0.43 2.85
CA ASP A 151 8.44 0.70 2.54
C ASP A 151 8.60 1.67 1.36
N LYS A 152 7.64 1.69 0.43
CA LYS A 152 7.66 2.59 -0.74
C LYS A 152 7.01 3.95 -0.48
N LEU A 153 5.95 4.00 0.30
CA LEU A 153 5.12 5.20 0.46
C LEU A 153 5.27 5.86 1.83
N GLY A 154 5.82 5.16 2.83
CA GLY A 154 5.71 5.54 4.24
C GLY A 154 4.32 5.17 4.81
N LYS A 155 4.21 5.13 6.14
CA LYS A 155 3.02 4.63 6.85
C LYS A 155 1.73 5.34 6.45
N ARG A 156 1.75 6.68 6.41
CA ARG A 156 0.55 7.50 6.19
C ARG A 156 -0.08 7.29 4.80
N ALA A 157 0.75 7.39 3.74
CA ALA A 157 0.26 7.20 2.38
C ALA A 157 -0.12 5.74 2.11
N ALA A 158 0.57 4.79 2.73
CA ALA A 158 0.29 3.36 2.59
C ALA A 158 -1.11 2.96 3.09
N GLU A 159 -1.67 3.64 4.10
CA GLU A 159 -2.98 3.31 4.68
C GLU A 159 -4.12 3.27 3.65
N GLN A 160 -4.01 4.02 2.56
CA GLN A 160 -5.01 4.05 1.49
C GLN A 160 -4.98 2.82 0.58
N TYR A 161 -3.91 2.04 0.62
CA TYR A 161 -3.62 0.92 -0.28
C TYR A 161 -3.45 -0.42 0.43
N ILE A 162 -3.48 -0.42 1.76
CA ILE A 162 -3.35 -1.63 2.58
C ILE A 162 -4.69 -2.36 2.62
N ILE A 163 -4.63 -3.67 2.43
CA ILE A 163 -5.73 -4.62 2.47
C ILE A 163 -5.76 -5.33 3.80
#